data_baab7b32937fedc7f0ff2becaada01b5
#
_entry.id   baab7b32937fedc7f0ff2becaada01b5
#
_cell.length_a   1.000
_cell.length_b   1.000
_cell.length_c   1.000
_cell.angle_alpha   90.00
_cell.angle_beta   90.00
_cell.angle_gamma   90.00
#
_symmetry.space_group_name_H-M   'P 1'
#
loop_
_entity.id
_entity.type
_entity.pdbx_description
1 polymer ?
#
loop_
_entity_poly.entity_id
_entity_poly.type
_entity_poly.pdbx_seq_one_letter_code
_entity_poly.pdbx_strand_id
1 'polypeptide(L)'
;MLPTIFLLVAMNVFPLFWSLWLSFNDYKASSKIPPKFIGNANYTEMLSRQESWQSFTTTAAFVVMSVLLQLALGFGLALLLNREFKAKGIVTTLFLLPMMLSSVVVGLFWRFLMDTNFGLINFLLGKMGLMDPLKPIVWTDKQHAMWSVVIADTWQWTPFIMLIALAGLASVPKTLFEAASVDRATEWFKFRFITIPTIAPLLMVALLFRTLDAFKMFDLAWIMTERGSTVETVSVQVFREALRNWNTGKACAFAYIVLLVIIGLTNLYLMMMAKIKGEGPADAVPLFNPESPMIRGIGKFAPPVCGVLLIWGAYSAGGPAFVAVIGVLAAICAAIFFIPSNVRNILAYITMSIALFIYLAPLLWMGITSFKPFADVNVIPPKVVFTPTFENYLKIFADAKFMQQMMNSTIIAVVSTVLAVVMGTLTAYAFSRFKIKAKGDALFFILSTRMLPPMVVLVPVYLMFRSLGLLNTLTGLILLYTTVG
;
A
#
# COMPACT_ATOMS: atom_id res chain seq x y z
N MET A 1 23.39 -12.36 13.17
CA MET A 1 22.08 -12.41 13.85
C MET A 1 21.95 -11.45 15.03
N LEU A 2 22.85 -11.50 16.03
CA LEU A 2 22.70 -10.63 17.22
C LEU A 2 22.55 -9.14 16.90
N PRO A 3 23.36 -8.50 16.02
CA PRO A 3 23.18 -7.10 15.71
C PRO A 3 21.81 -6.78 15.09
N THR A 4 21.32 -7.64 14.19
CA THR A 4 20.01 -7.47 13.55
C THR A 4 18.87 -7.59 14.56
N ILE A 5 18.90 -8.64 15.40
CA ILE A 5 17.88 -8.83 16.43
C ILE A 5 17.93 -7.68 17.45
N PHE A 6 19.12 -7.27 17.88
CA PHE A 6 19.26 -6.11 18.78
C PHE A 6 18.64 -4.84 18.20
N LEU A 7 18.94 -4.54 16.94
CA LEU A 7 18.40 -3.36 16.26
C LEU A 7 16.87 -3.43 16.12
N LEU A 8 16.32 -4.58 15.72
CA LEU A 8 14.88 -4.80 15.64
C LEU A 8 14.20 -4.67 17.01
N VAL A 9 14.79 -5.22 18.06
CA VAL A 9 14.25 -5.10 19.42
C VAL A 9 14.29 -3.64 19.87
N ALA A 10 15.41 -2.95 19.69
CA ALA A 10 15.57 -1.57 20.13
C ALA A 10 14.63 -0.59 19.39
N MET A 11 14.41 -0.80 18.08
CA MET A 11 13.67 0.15 17.25
C MET A 11 12.19 -0.19 17.05
N ASN A 12 11.79 -1.45 17.25
CA ASN A 12 10.40 -1.86 17.08
C ASN A 12 9.77 -2.39 18.37
N VAL A 13 10.44 -3.33 19.06
CA VAL A 13 9.85 -4.00 20.22
C VAL A 13 9.82 -3.09 21.45
N PHE A 14 10.92 -2.45 21.77
CA PHE A 14 10.97 -1.53 22.90
C PHE A 14 10.00 -0.36 22.75
N PRO A 15 9.95 0.36 21.60
CA PRO A 15 8.95 1.41 21.39
C PRO A 15 7.51 0.86 21.43
N LEU A 16 7.28 -0.37 20.99
CA LEU A 16 5.97 -0.99 21.07
C LEU A 16 5.51 -1.14 22.53
N PHE A 17 6.33 -1.78 23.39
CA PHE A 17 5.98 -1.92 24.81
C PHE A 17 5.85 -0.58 25.53
N TRP A 18 6.71 0.37 25.19
CA TRP A 18 6.58 1.74 25.72
C TRP A 18 5.30 2.41 25.29
N SER A 19 4.90 2.27 24.04
CA SER A 19 3.61 2.74 23.53
C SER A 19 2.44 2.07 24.26
N LEU A 20 2.53 0.75 24.55
CA LEU A 20 1.52 0.04 25.33
C LEU A 20 1.39 0.62 26.72
N TRP A 21 2.50 0.87 27.40
CA TRP A 21 2.46 1.50 28.71
C TRP A 21 1.87 2.90 28.67
N LEU A 22 2.24 3.74 27.67
CA LEU A 22 1.69 5.06 27.47
C LEU A 22 0.19 5.05 27.19
N SER A 23 -0.33 4.01 26.54
CA SER A 23 -1.76 3.90 26.23
C SER A 23 -2.67 3.84 27.45
N PHE A 24 -2.16 3.40 28.62
CA PHE A 24 -2.86 3.36 29.89
C PHE A 24 -2.65 4.63 30.73
N ASN A 25 -1.95 5.63 30.20
CA ASN A 25 -1.62 6.83 30.92
C ASN A 25 -2.22 8.08 30.24
N ASP A 26 -2.62 9.07 31.04
CA ASP A 26 -2.81 10.43 30.54
C ASP A 26 -1.43 11.07 30.38
N TYR A 27 -1.02 11.24 29.14
CA TYR A 27 0.29 11.79 28.80
C TYR A 27 0.24 12.63 27.53
N LYS A 28 0.89 13.79 27.60
CA LYS A 28 1.10 14.70 26.47
C LYS A 28 2.59 14.92 26.27
N ALA A 29 3.14 14.52 25.13
CA ALA A 29 4.58 14.64 24.84
C ALA A 29 5.07 16.10 24.77
N SER A 30 4.17 17.08 24.60
CA SER A 30 4.45 18.52 24.67
C SER A 30 4.54 19.06 26.09
N SER A 31 4.01 18.34 27.10
CA SER A 31 3.98 18.76 28.50
C SER A 31 5.21 18.23 29.24
N LYS A 32 5.64 18.97 30.27
CA LYS A 32 6.63 18.51 31.25
C LYS A 32 6.01 17.66 32.36
N ILE A 33 4.69 17.48 32.37
CA ILE A 33 3.96 16.70 33.38
C ILE A 33 4.24 15.20 33.10
N PRO A 34 4.65 14.44 34.11
CA PRO A 34 4.90 13.00 33.93
C PRO A 34 3.60 12.25 33.62
N PRO A 35 3.69 11.07 32.97
CA PRO A 35 2.53 10.24 32.69
C PRO A 35 1.77 9.86 33.95
N LYS A 36 0.44 10.05 33.95
CA LYS A 36 -0.44 9.64 35.07
C LYS A 36 -1.24 8.43 34.64
N PHE A 37 -1.19 7.36 35.40
CA PHE A 37 -1.95 6.14 35.13
C PHE A 37 -3.46 6.39 35.28
N ILE A 38 -4.25 6.06 34.24
CA ILE A 38 -5.71 6.23 34.15
C ILE A 38 -6.44 4.95 33.74
N GLY A 39 -5.75 3.81 33.71
CA GLY A 39 -6.33 2.54 33.27
C GLY A 39 -6.82 2.57 31.82
N ASN A 40 -8.01 2.04 31.57
CA ASN A 40 -8.57 1.89 30.22
C ASN A 40 -9.26 3.14 29.65
N ALA A 41 -9.21 4.29 30.34
CA ALA A 41 -9.97 5.48 29.98
C ALA A 41 -9.67 5.96 28.54
N ASN A 42 -8.42 5.88 28.08
CA ASN A 42 -8.08 6.23 26.70
C ASN A 42 -8.76 5.32 25.68
N TYR A 43 -8.84 4.03 25.95
CA TYR A 43 -9.48 3.03 25.06
C TYR A 43 -10.99 3.25 24.99
N THR A 44 -11.65 3.42 26.14
CA THR A 44 -13.09 3.67 26.20
C THR A 44 -13.46 4.96 25.50
N GLU A 45 -12.67 6.02 25.70
CA GLU A 45 -12.88 7.30 25.03
C GLU A 45 -12.73 7.19 23.52
N MET A 46 -11.65 6.55 23.03
CA MET A 46 -11.42 6.40 21.59
C MET A 46 -12.49 5.53 20.92
N LEU A 47 -12.97 4.48 21.58
CA LEU A 47 -14.04 3.63 21.06
C LEU A 47 -15.43 4.28 21.12
N SER A 48 -15.66 5.23 22.01
CA SER A 48 -16.93 5.98 22.10
C SER A 48 -17.03 7.14 21.09
N ARG A 49 -15.89 7.58 20.52
CA ARG A 49 -15.88 8.69 19.57
C ARG A 49 -16.37 8.24 18.19
N GLN A 50 -17.33 8.95 17.64
CA GLN A 50 -17.83 8.72 16.28
C GLN A 50 -16.73 8.88 15.21
N GLU A 51 -15.82 9.83 15.41
CA GLU A 51 -14.68 10.06 14.51
C GLU A 51 -13.79 8.82 14.33
N SER A 52 -13.57 8.06 15.43
CA SER A 52 -12.79 6.82 15.35
C SER A 52 -13.45 5.78 14.45
N TRP A 53 -14.76 5.59 14.54
CA TRP A 53 -15.51 4.68 13.68
C TRP A 53 -15.57 5.17 12.23
N GLN A 54 -15.67 6.47 12.01
CA GLN A 54 -15.59 7.07 10.67
C GLN A 54 -14.23 6.79 10.03
N SER A 55 -13.12 6.92 10.77
CA SER A 55 -11.80 6.62 10.23
C SER A 55 -11.61 5.14 9.91
N PHE A 56 -12.19 4.22 10.70
CA PHE A 56 -12.21 2.80 10.37
C PHE A 56 -13.02 2.50 9.11
N THR A 57 -14.20 3.09 8.96
CA THR A 57 -15.02 2.89 7.75
C THR A 57 -14.38 3.49 6.50
N THR A 58 -13.80 4.68 6.62
CA THR A 58 -13.04 5.32 5.55
C THR A 58 -11.85 4.45 5.12
N THR A 59 -11.10 3.91 6.09
CA THR A 59 -9.97 3.01 5.81
C THR A 59 -10.43 1.71 5.17
N ALA A 60 -11.49 1.09 5.70
CA ALA A 60 -12.04 -0.14 5.14
C ALA A 60 -12.53 0.05 3.70
N ALA A 61 -13.23 1.15 3.42
CA ALA A 61 -13.66 1.52 2.09
C ALA A 61 -12.48 1.69 1.13
N PHE A 62 -11.47 2.46 1.54
CA PHE A 62 -10.23 2.64 0.77
C PHE A 62 -9.55 1.31 0.46
N VAL A 63 -9.36 0.45 1.47
CA VAL A 63 -8.70 -0.86 1.32
C VAL A 63 -9.43 -1.73 0.31
N VAL A 64 -10.76 -1.85 0.45
CA VAL A 64 -11.55 -2.71 -0.45
C VAL A 64 -11.50 -2.17 -1.88
N MET A 65 -11.71 -0.86 -2.07
CA MET A 65 -11.69 -0.25 -3.39
C MET A 65 -10.32 -0.40 -4.06
N SER A 66 -9.24 -0.01 -3.36
CA SER A 66 -7.89 -0.07 -3.91
C SER A 66 -7.43 -1.49 -4.20
N VAL A 67 -7.60 -2.41 -3.24
CA VAL A 67 -7.08 -3.79 -3.38
C VAL A 67 -7.82 -4.57 -4.45
N LEU A 68 -9.15 -4.41 -4.57
CA LEU A 68 -9.92 -5.07 -5.63
C LEU A 68 -9.60 -4.51 -7.02
N LEU A 69 -9.43 -3.19 -7.15
CA LEU A 69 -8.99 -2.61 -8.42
C LEU A 69 -7.59 -3.07 -8.80
N GLN A 70 -6.67 -3.10 -7.85
CA GLN A 70 -5.30 -3.59 -8.08
C GLN A 70 -5.29 -5.07 -8.43
N LEU A 71 -6.13 -5.89 -7.80
CA LEU A 71 -6.26 -7.30 -8.15
C LEU A 71 -6.77 -7.45 -9.59
N ALA A 72 -7.86 -6.75 -9.95
CA ALA A 72 -8.44 -6.84 -11.28
C ALA A 72 -7.46 -6.36 -12.37
N LEU A 73 -6.86 -5.19 -12.19
CA LEU A 73 -5.93 -4.61 -13.15
C LEU A 73 -4.60 -5.36 -13.17
N GLY A 74 -4.01 -5.67 -12.00
CA GLY A 74 -2.72 -6.34 -11.89
C GLY A 74 -2.77 -7.76 -12.42
N PHE A 75 -3.83 -8.51 -12.10
CA PHE A 75 -4.02 -9.85 -12.65
C PHE A 75 -4.32 -9.80 -14.16
N GLY A 76 -5.14 -8.86 -14.62
CA GLY A 76 -5.37 -8.63 -16.04
C GLY A 76 -4.08 -8.33 -16.82
N LEU A 77 -3.23 -7.44 -16.29
CA LEU A 77 -1.91 -7.14 -16.87
C LEU A 77 -1.00 -8.37 -16.86
N ALA A 78 -1.00 -9.16 -15.78
CA ALA A 78 -0.21 -10.38 -15.71
C ALA A 78 -0.63 -11.40 -16.79
N LEU A 79 -1.93 -11.56 -17.04
CA LEU A 79 -2.44 -12.41 -18.13
C LEU A 79 -1.98 -11.92 -19.52
N LEU A 80 -1.95 -10.60 -19.74
CA LEU A 80 -1.46 -10.01 -20.99
C LEU A 80 0.05 -10.22 -21.14
N LEU A 81 0.83 -10.03 -20.08
CA LEU A 81 2.29 -10.17 -20.06
C LEU A 81 2.78 -11.63 -19.99
N ASN A 82 1.92 -12.59 -19.65
CA ASN A 82 2.28 -14.01 -19.61
C ASN A 82 2.53 -14.61 -21.01
N ARG A 83 2.35 -13.82 -22.06
CA ARG A 83 2.63 -14.20 -23.45
C ARG A 83 4.09 -13.98 -23.79
N GLU A 84 4.59 -14.74 -24.75
CA GLU A 84 5.94 -14.52 -25.31
C GLU A 84 5.87 -13.48 -26.42
N PHE A 85 6.59 -12.37 -26.25
CA PHE A 85 6.74 -11.32 -27.26
C PHE A 85 8.08 -10.58 -27.12
N LYS A 86 8.51 -9.99 -28.24
CA LYS A 86 9.73 -9.16 -28.25
C LYS A 86 9.53 -7.97 -27.30
N ALA A 87 10.59 -7.60 -26.56
CA ALA A 87 10.59 -6.51 -25.57
C ALA A 87 9.74 -6.72 -24.30
N LYS A 88 9.28 -7.95 -23.99
CA LYS A 88 8.54 -8.29 -22.76
C LYS A 88 9.22 -7.73 -21.50
N GLY A 89 10.54 -7.87 -21.37
CA GLY A 89 11.30 -7.36 -20.23
C GLY A 89 11.19 -5.83 -20.09
N ILE A 90 11.34 -5.10 -21.20
CA ILE A 90 11.21 -3.62 -21.20
C ILE A 90 9.81 -3.20 -20.80
N VAL A 91 8.79 -3.79 -21.41
CA VAL A 91 7.38 -3.47 -21.11
C VAL A 91 7.06 -3.76 -19.62
N THR A 92 7.52 -4.90 -19.09
CA THR A 92 7.36 -5.24 -17.68
C THR A 92 8.05 -4.20 -16.79
N THR A 93 9.29 -3.81 -17.11
CA THR A 93 10.03 -2.79 -16.35
C THR A 93 9.31 -1.43 -16.36
N LEU A 94 8.76 -1.03 -17.50
CA LEU A 94 8.00 0.23 -17.61
C LEU A 94 6.74 0.22 -16.73
N PHE A 95 6.04 -0.92 -16.62
CA PHE A 95 4.92 -1.05 -15.68
C PHE A 95 5.35 -0.96 -14.22
N LEU A 96 6.61 -1.30 -13.88
CA LEU A 96 7.11 -1.23 -12.50
C LEU A 96 7.49 0.18 -12.04
N LEU A 97 7.69 1.13 -12.95
CA LEU A 97 8.17 2.48 -12.62
C LEU A 97 7.36 3.18 -11.52
N PRO A 98 6.01 3.19 -11.55
CA PRO A 98 5.22 3.85 -10.50
C PRO A 98 5.46 3.30 -9.10
N MET A 99 5.64 1.99 -8.96
CA MET A 99 5.87 1.34 -7.68
C MET A 99 7.24 1.72 -7.07
N MET A 100 8.18 2.18 -7.89
CA MET A 100 9.51 2.62 -7.44
C MET A 100 9.50 4.06 -6.90
N LEU A 101 8.40 4.80 -7.11
CA LEU A 101 8.27 6.17 -6.62
C LEU A 101 7.83 6.19 -5.16
N SER A 102 8.29 7.20 -4.41
CA SER A 102 7.76 7.47 -3.07
C SER A 102 6.28 7.84 -3.14
N SER A 103 5.46 7.34 -2.21
CA SER A 103 4.03 7.67 -2.11
C SER A 103 3.77 9.19 -1.97
N VAL A 104 4.70 9.92 -1.35
CA VAL A 104 4.66 11.39 -1.27
C VAL A 104 4.75 12.01 -2.67
N VAL A 105 5.68 11.58 -3.49
CA VAL A 105 5.86 12.06 -4.87
C VAL A 105 4.65 11.70 -5.72
N VAL A 106 4.13 10.48 -5.59
CA VAL A 106 2.91 10.03 -6.25
C VAL A 106 1.72 10.93 -5.87
N GLY A 107 1.54 11.20 -4.58
CA GLY A 107 0.48 12.08 -4.10
C GLY A 107 0.56 13.49 -4.69
N LEU A 108 1.77 14.08 -4.77
CA LEU A 108 1.99 15.39 -5.40
C LEU A 108 1.69 15.36 -6.91
N PHE A 109 2.12 14.30 -7.63
CA PHE A 109 1.83 14.13 -9.05
C PHE A 109 0.34 14.06 -9.31
N TRP A 110 -0.36 13.20 -8.61
CA TRP A 110 -1.79 13.04 -8.79
C TRP A 110 -2.58 14.26 -8.36
N ARG A 111 -2.17 14.94 -7.29
CA ARG A 111 -2.77 16.21 -6.89
C ARG A 111 -2.63 17.28 -7.98
N PHE A 112 -1.46 17.36 -8.63
CA PHE A 112 -1.24 18.27 -9.76
C PHE A 112 -2.07 17.89 -10.99
N LEU A 113 -2.13 16.60 -11.35
CA LEU A 113 -2.92 16.11 -12.48
C LEU A 113 -4.41 16.29 -12.27
N MET A 114 -4.87 16.22 -11.03
CA MET A 114 -6.27 16.34 -10.60
C MET A 114 -6.61 17.77 -10.13
N ASP A 115 -5.76 18.76 -10.39
CA ASP A 115 -6.10 20.14 -10.04
C ASP A 115 -7.39 20.57 -10.74
N THR A 116 -8.24 21.30 -10.02
CA THR A 116 -9.56 21.69 -10.51
C THR A 116 -9.49 22.59 -11.76
N ASN A 117 -8.50 23.49 -11.80
CA ASN A 117 -8.41 24.53 -12.82
C ASN A 117 -7.51 24.12 -14.00
N PHE A 118 -6.26 23.73 -13.71
CA PHE A 118 -5.25 23.44 -14.73
C PHE A 118 -4.89 21.94 -14.83
N GLY A 119 -5.60 21.07 -14.09
CA GLY A 119 -5.33 19.64 -14.09
C GLY A 119 -5.61 18.96 -15.42
N LEU A 120 -4.67 18.11 -15.85
CA LEU A 120 -4.77 17.37 -17.11
C LEU A 120 -6.03 16.49 -17.15
N ILE A 121 -6.42 15.89 -16.01
CA ILE A 121 -7.54 14.95 -15.97
C ILE A 121 -8.85 15.65 -16.29
N ASN A 122 -9.14 16.77 -15.64
CA ASN A 122 -10.36 17.56 -15.95
C ASN A 122 -10.36 18.04 -17.41
N PHE A 123 -9.22 18.47 -17.93
CA PHE A 123 -9.10 18.85 -19.33
C PHE A 123 -9.44 17.70 -20.28
N LEU A 124 -8.88 16.50 -20.05
CA LEU A 124 -9.16 15.33 -20.88
C LEU A 124 -10.62 14.89 -20.78
N LEU A 125 -11.19 14.83 -19.58
CA LEU A 125 -12.60 14.47 -19.37
C LEU A 125 -13.55 15.44 -20.09
N GLY A 126 -13.25 16.75 -20.04
CA GLY A 126 -14.01 17.76 -20.77
C GLY A 126 -13.89 17.59 -22.30
N LYS A 127 -12.67 17.31 -22.82
CA LYS A 127 -12.46 17.05 -24.26
C LYS A 127 -13.14 15.78 -24.77
N MET A 128 -13.24 14.76 -23.90
CA MET A 128 -13.94 13.51 -24.23
C MET A 128 -15.48 13.62 -24.09
N GLY A 129 -16.00 14.77 -23.65
CA GLY A 129 -17.43 14.97 -23.41
C GLY A 129 -17.97 14.21 -22.17
N LEU A 130 -17.10 13.74 -21.31
CA LEU A 130 -17.45 13.02 -20.09
C LEU A 130 -17.73 13.94 -18.90
N MET A 131 -17.45 15.24 -19.04
CA MET A 131 -17.64 16.26 -18.02
C MET A 131 -17.98 17.59 -18.69
N ASP A 132 -18.83 18.39 -18.04
CA ASP A 132 -19.08 19.78 -18.43
C ASP A 132 -17.85 20.64 -18.12
N PRO A 133 -17.19 21.24 -19.10
CA PRO A 133 -16.02 22.08 -18.88
C PRO A 133 -16.28 23.29 -17.96
N LEU A 134 -17.54 23.74 -17.83
CA LEU A 134 -17.94 24.84 -16.96
C LEU A 134 -18.14 24.39 -15.49
N LYS A 135 -18.18 23.05 -15.24
CA LYS A 135 -18.33 22.46 -13.91
C LYS A 135 -17.23 21.42 -13.68
N PRO A 136 -15.98 21.85 -13.53
CA PRO A 136 -14.87 20.93 -13.33
C PRO A 136 -15.02 20.12 -12.03
N ILE A 137 -14.56 18.89 -12.03
CA ILE A 137 -14.57 18.03 -10.86
C ILE A 137 -13.57 18.57 -9.83
N VAL A 138 -14.06 18.82 -8.61
CA VAL A 138 -13.20 19.14 -7.47
C VAL A 138 -12.79 17.82 -6.80
N TRP A 139 -11.61 17.33 -7.15
CA TRP A 139 -11.11 16.02 -6.71
C TRP A 139 -10.79 15.94 -5.20
N THR A 140 -10.75 17.07 -4.51
CA THR A 140 -10.49 17.15 -3.06
C THR A 140 -11.77 17.26 -2.23
N ASP A 141 -12.94 17.37 -2.85
CA ASP A 141 -14.21 17.46 -2.15
C ASP A 141 -14.62 16.11 -1.53
N LYS A 142 -15.64 16.13 -0.66
CA LYS A 142 -16.13 14.93 0.05
C LYS A 142 -16.63 13.84 -0.90
N GLN A 143 -17.11 14.19 -2.09
CA GLN A 143 -17.67 13.25 -3.05
C GLN A 143 -16.59 12.51 -3.85
N HIS A 144 -15.49 13.19 -4.21
CA HIS A 144 -14.50 12.68 -5.13
C HIS A 144 -13.15 12.33 -4.47
N ALA A 145 -12.87 12.87 -3.27
CA ALA A 145 -11.58 12.70 -2.61
C ALA A 145 -11.20 11.23 -2.37
N MET A 146 -12.15 10.38 -2.01
CA MET A 146 -11.89 8.94 -1.87
C MET A 146 -11.42 8.33 -3.18
N TRP A 147 -12.09 8.64 -4.30
CA TRP A 147 -11.71 8.15 -5.62
C TRP A 147 -10.35 8.67 -6.07
N SER A 148 -10.02 9.93 -5.77
CA SER A 148 -8.71 10.49 -6.13
C SER A 148 -7.58 9.73 -5.45
N VAL A 149 -7.71 9.42 -4.16
CA VAL A 149 -6.71 8.66 -3.40
C VAL A 149 -6.66 7.19 -3.87
N VAL A 150 -7.81 6.56 -4.12
CA VAL A 150 -7.90 5.19 -4.65
C VAL A 150 -7.24 5.07 -6.02
N ILE A 151 -7.46 6.01 -6.93
CA ILE A 151 -6.85 6.00 -8.28
C ILE A 151 -5.32 6.11 -8.16
N ALA A 152 -4.82 7.02 -7.35
CA ALA A 152 -3.38 7.21 -7.16
C ALA A 152 -2.72 5.96 -6.55
N ASP A 153 -3.33 5.37 -5.54
CA ASP A 153 -2.85 4.15 -4.88
C ASP A 153 -2.93 2.94 -5.82
N THR A 154 -4.03 2.80 -6.57
CA THR A 154 -4.19 1.74 -7.56
C THR A 154 -3.12 1.84 -8.64
N TRP A 155 -2.86 3.03 -9.16
CA TRP A 155 -1.81 3.27 -10.14
C TRP A 155 -0.43 2.90 -9.60
N GLN A 156 -0.13 3.28 -8.37
CA GLN A 156 1.18 3.02 -7.75
C GLN A 156 1.41 1.52 -7.49
N TRP A 157 0.40 0.79 -7.00
CA TRP A 157 0.59 -0.56 -6.46
C TRP A 157 0.04 -1.71 -7.32
N THR A 158 -0.64 -1.43 -8.42
CA THR A 158 -1.04 -2.47 -9.40
C THR A 158 0.13 -3.34 -9.86
N PRO A 159 1.36 -2.80 -10.10
CA PRO A 159 2.49 -3.61 -10.51
C PRO A 159 2.91 -4.67 -9.48
N PHE A 160 2.69 -4.44 -8.21
CA PHE A 160 2.97 -5.43 -7.17
C PHE A 160 2.13 -6.69 -7.36
N ILE A 161 0.82 -6.53 -7.54
CA ILE A 161 -0.08 -7.66 -7.82
C ILE A 161 0.26 -8.29 -9.17
N MET A 162 0.54 -7.49 -10.19
CA MET A 162 0.95 -7.95 -11.52
C MET A 162 2.19 -8.85 -11.45
N LEU A 163 3.24 -8.45 -10.74
CA LEU A 163 4.47 -9.24 -10.60
C LEU A 163 4.22 -10.60 -9.94
N ILE A 164 3.50 -10.59 -8.83
CA ILE A 164 3.23 -11.83 -8.09
C ILE A 164 2.33 -12.75 -8.91
N ALA A 165 1.32 -12.19 -9.57
CA ALA A 165 0.45 -12.95 -10.47
C ALA A 165 1.24 -13.52 -11.67
N LEU A 166 2.14 -12.74 -12.26
CA LEU A 166 2.97 -13.18 -13.38
C LEU A 166 3.92 -14.32 -12.96
N ALA A 167 4.54 -14.21 -11.78
CA ALA A 167 5.36 -15.27 -11.21
C ALA A 167 4.52 -16.55 -10.95
N GLY A 168 3.31 -16.39 -10.43
CA GLY A 168 2.36 -17.48 -10.25
C GLY A 168 1.98 -18.15 -11.57
N LEU A 169 1.65 -17.38 -12.59
CA LEU A 169 1.34 -17.91 -13.93
C LEU A 169 2.51 -18.66 -14.55
N ALA A 170 3.73 -18.18 -14.35
CA ALA A 170 4.94 -18.85 -14.84
C ALA A 170 5.26 -20.17 -14.10
N SER A 171 4.75 -20.34 -12.88
CA SER A 171 4.98 -21.55 -12.08
C SER A 171 4.04 -22.72 -12.41
N VAL A 172 2.97 -22.48 -13.19
CA VAL A 172 2.01 -23.53 -13.57
C VAL A 172 2.68 -24.52 -14.53
N PRO A 173 2.72 -25.85 -14.20
CA PRO A 173 3.34 -26.86 -15.07
C PRO A 173 2.67 -26.92 -16.43
N LYS A 174 3.46 -26.89 -17.52
CA LYS A 174 2.96 -26.97 -18.90
C LYS A 174 2.24 -28.28 -19.17
N THR A 175 2.66 -29.35 -18.51
CA THR A 175 2.07 -30.70 -18.65
C THR A 175 0.58 -30.74 -18.31
N LEU A 176 0.11 -29.88 -17.36
CA LEU A 176 -1.32 -29.79 -17.04
C LEU A 176 -2.12 -29.19 -18.21
N PHE A 177 -1.55 -28.22 -18.92
CA PHE A 177 -2.20 -27.64 -20.11
C PHE A 177 -2.17 -28.57 -21.29
N GLU A 178 -1.09 -29.37 -21.47
CA GLU A 178 -0.97 -30.37 -22.51
C GLU A 178 -1.99 -31.48 -22.32
N ALA A 179 -2.11 -32.05 -21.12
CA ALA A 179 -3.13 -33.04 -20.77
C ALA A 179 -4.55 -32.53 -21.02
N ALA A 180 -4.86 -31.33 -20.53
CA ALA A 180 -6.15 -30.70 -20.76
C ALA A 180 -6.44 -30.44 -22.26
N SER A 181 -5.40 -30.23 -23.06
CA SER A 181 -5.55 -30.05 -24.51
C SER A 181 -5.88 -31.36 -25.22
N VAL A 182 -5.31 -32.48 -24.76
CA VAL A 182 -5.65 -33.83 -25.24
C VAL A 182 -7.12 -34.13 -24.96
N ASP A 183 -7.62 -33.73 -23.77
CA ASP A 183 -9.00 -33.88 -23.37
C ASP A 183 -9.96 -32.82 -24.02
N ARG A 184 -9.47 -32.03 -24.98
CA ARG A 184 -10.22 -30.97 -25.68
C ARG A 184 -10.85 -29.94 -24.74
N ALA A 185 -10.24 -29.68 -23.57
CA ALA A 185 -10.71 -28.70 -22.63
C ALA A 185 -10.64 -27.28 -23.21
N THR A 186 -11.70 -26.49 -23.01
CA THR A 186 -11.74 -25.10 -23.46
C THR A 186 -10.74 -24.22 -22.68
N GLU A 187 -10.34 -23.08 -23.25
CA GLU A 187 -9.45 -22.13 -22.57
C GLU A 187 -10.04 -21.61 -21.26
N TRP A 188 -11.37 -21.43 -21.19
CA TRP A 188 -12.07 -21.07 -19.96
C TRP A 188 -11.99 -22.16 -18.91
N PHE A 189 -12.12 -23.46 -19.31
CA PHE A 189 -11.94 -24.59 -18.41
C PHE A 189 -10.53 -24.63 -17.82
N LYS A 190 -9.49 -24.52 -18.69
CA LYS A 190 -8.10 -24.48 -18.27
C LYS A 190 -7.84 -23.31 -17.30
N PHE A 191 -8.39 -22.14 -17.60
CA PHE A 191 -8.26 -20.97 -16.73
C PHE A 191 -8.90 -21.20 -15.35
N ARG A 192 -10.17 -21.65 -15.33
CA ARG A 192 -10.94 -21.79 -14.09
C ARG A 192 -10.45 -22.94 -13.20
N PHE A 193 -10.09 -24.08 -13.80
CA PHE A 193 -9.84 -25.32 -13.06
C PHE A 193 -8.34 -25.69 -12.96
N ILE A 194 -7.46 -25.07 -13.75
CA ILE A 194 -6.01 -25.30 -13.68
C ILE A 194 -5.33 -24.02 -13.18
N THR A 195 -5.48 -22.91 -13.93
CA THR A 195 -4.71 -21.68 -13.66
C THR A 195 -5.10 -21.06 -12.30
N ILE A 196 -6.38 -20.71 -12.10
CA ILE A 196 -6.82 -20.04 -10.88
C ILE A 196 -6.51 -20.87 -9.62
N PRO A 197 -6.86 -22.16 -9.50
CA PRO A 197 -6.55 -22.93 -8.30
C PRO A 197 -5.05 -23.02 -7.99
N THR A 198 -4.22 -23.15 -9.03
CA THR A 198 -2.77 -23.27 -8.86
C THR A 198 -2.12 -21.99 -8.35
N ILE A 199 -2.58 -20.82 -8.82
CA ILE A 199 -1.99 -19.52 -8.42
C ILE A 199 -2.69 -18.87 -7.25
N ALA A 200 -3.89 -19.33 -6.86
CA ALA A 200 -4.69 -18.74 -5.79
C ALA A 200 -3.93 -18.59 -4.47
N PRO A 201 -3.14 -19.57 -3.98
CA PRO A 201 -2.38 -19.40 -2.74
C PRO A 201 -1.39 -18.23 -2.82
N LEU A 202 -0.74 -18.04 -3.97
CA LEU A 202 0.22 -16.96 -4.17
C LEU A 202 -0.47 -15.60 -4.28
N LEU A 203 -1.62 -15.52 -4.97
CA LEU A 203 -2.44 -14.33 -5.02
C LEU A 203 -2.97 -13.95 -3.62
N MET A 204 -3.34 -14.92 -2.78
CA MET A 204 -3.78 -14.66 -1.41
C MET A 204 -2.67 -14.04 -0.56
N VAL A 205 -1.42 -14.49 -0.74
CA VAL A 205 -0.26 -13.85 -0.07
C VAL A 205 -0.09 -12.40 -0.56
N ALA A 206 -0.19 -12.16 -1.87
CA ALA A 206 -0.12 -10.81 -2.42
C ALA A 206 -1.23 -9.90 -1.87
N LEU A 207 -2.46 -10.41 -1.81
CA LEU A 207 -3.61 -9.69 -1.25
C LEU A 207 -3.43 -9.41 0.24
N LEU A 208 -2.90 -10.36 1.01
CA LEU A 208 -2.58 -10.15 2.42
C LEU A 208 -1.64 -8.95 2.59
N PHE A 209 -0.47 -8.99 1.95
CA PHE A 209 0.50 -7.91 2.07
C PHE A 209 -0.10 -6.58 1.62
N ARG A 210 -0.81 -6.56 0.49
CA ARG A 210 -1.38 -5.33 -0.03
C ARG A 210 -2.48 -4.76 0.86
N THR A 211 -3.33 -5.63 1.44
CA THR A 211 -4.36 -5.21 2.41
C THR A 211 -3.74 -4.59 3.65
N LEU A 212 -2.68 -5.22 4.19
CA LEU A 212 -1.98 -4.70 5.36
C LEU A 212 -1.33 -3.33 5.07
N ASP A 213 -0.71 -3.16 3.90
CA ASP A 213 -0.08 -1.90 3.53
C ASP A 213 -1.13 -0.81 3.25
N ALA A 214 -2.22 -1.15 2.57
CA ALA A 214 -3.33 -0.23 2.33
C ALA A 214 -4.01 0.22 3.65
N PHE A 215 -4.13 -0.69 4.62
CA PHE A 215 -4.70 -0.35 5.93
C PHE A 215 -3.86 0.66 6.70
N LYS A 216 -2.55 0.68 6.48
CA LYS A 216 -1.60 1.61 7.10
C LYS A 216 -1.41 2.91 6.31
N MET A 217 -2.11 3.08 5.19
CA MET A 217 -1.93 4.21 4.29
C MET A 217 -2.13 5.55 5.01
N PHE A 218 -1.11 6.41 4.87
CA PHE A 218 -1.08 7.77 5.44
C PHE A 218 -0.76 8.82 4.38
N ASP A 219 0.34 8.63 3.63
CA ASP A 219 0.95 9.66 2.80
C ASP A 219 0.01 10.21 1.72
N LEU A 220 -0.65 9.32 0.97
CA LEU A 220 -1.56 9.73 -0.10
C LEU A 220 -2.76 10.51 0.44
N ALA A 221 -3.41 10.01 1.50
CA ALA A 221 -4.53 10.73 2.13
C ALA A 221 -4.11 12.10 2.63
N TRP A 222 -2.94 12.17 3.29
CA TRP A 222 -2.43 13.43 3.85
C TRP A 222 -2.09 14.47 2.79
N ILE A 223 -1.52 14.07 1.66
CA ILE A 223 -1.04 14.97 0.61
C ILE A 223 -2.14 15.37 -0.36
N MET A 224 -2.99 14.41 -0.75
CA MET A 224 -4.01 14.66 -1.77
C MET A 224 -5.25 15.35 -1.21
N THR A 225 -5.54 15.21 0.09
CA THR A 225 -6.79 15.71 0.70
C THR A 225 -6.50 16.65 1.87
N GLU A 226 -6.19 17.89 1.61
CA GLU A 226 -6.02 18.96 2.60
C GLU A 226 -5.59 18.49 4.02
N ARG A 227 -4.46 17.81 4.11
CA ARG A 227 -3.92 17.18 5.33
C ARG A 227 -4.85 16.10 5.93
N GLY A 228 -5.48 15.31 5.07
CA GLY A 228 -6.34 14.20 5.46
C GLY A 228 -7.72 14.61 5.98
N SER A 229 -8.15 15.87 5.79
CA SER A 229 -9.44 16.35 6.31
C SER A 229 -10.65 15.69 5.64
N THR A 230 -10.52 15.37 4.35
CA THR A 230 -11.63 14.79 3.57
C THR A 230 -11.59 13.25 3.56
N VAL A 231 -10.38 12.64 3.54
CA VAL A 231 -10.19 11.18 3.64
C VAL A 231 -9.38 10.89 4.89
N GLU A 232 -10.07 10.85 6.02
CA GLU A 232 -9.45 10.57 7.31
C GLU A 232 -9.33 9.06 7.54
N THR A 233 -8.13 8.51 7.28
CA THR A 233 -7.81 7.13 7.61
C THR A 233 -7.41 6.96 9.07
N VAL A 234 -7.42 5.72 9.57
CA VAL A 234 -6.94 5.41 10.93
C VAL A 234 -5.51 5.91 11.17
N SER A 235 -4.63 5.83 10.17
CA SER A 235 -3.26 6.34 10.27
C SER A 235 -3.21 7.87 10.37
N VAL A 236 -4.08 8.57 9.62
CA VAL A 236 -4.21 10.04 9.71
C VAL A 236 -4.74 10.45 11.08
N GLN A 237 -5.70 9.73 11.63
CA GLN A 237 -6.25 10.01 12.95
C GLN A 237 -5.20 9.79 14.05
N VAL A 238 -4.45 8.66 14.02
CA VAL A 238 -3.34 8.44 14.97
C VAL A 238 -2.33 9.59 14.90
N PHE A 239 -1.92 9.98 13.69
CA PHE A 239 -0.99 11.09 13.48
C PHE A 239 -1.52 12.41 14.04
N ARG A 240 -2.81 12.72 13.82
CA ARG A 240 -3.46 13.93 14.34
C ARG A 240 -3.47 13.94 15.86
N GLU A 241 -3.87 12.86 16.51
CA GLU A 241 -3.86 12.75 17.98
C GLU A 241 -2.44 12.84 18.55
N ALA A 242 -1.48 12.17 17.90
CA ALA A 242 -0.10 12.11 18.36
C ALA A 242 0.66 13.44 18.26
N LEU A 243 0.62 14.09 17.09
CA LEU A 243 1.53 15.18 16.75
C LEU A 243 0.84 16.54 16.57
N ARG A 244 -0.48 16.58 16.33
CA ARG A 244 -1.23 17.83 16.28
C ARG A 244 -1.87 18.18 17.62
N ASN A 245 -2.58 17.21 18.21
CA ASN A 245 -3.28 17.37 19.47
C ASN A 245 -2.37 17.11 20.66
N TRP A 246 -1.20 16.51 20.43
CA TRP A 246 -0.22 16.08 21.45
C TRP A 246 -0.82 15.15 22.52
N ASN A 247 -1.97 14.51 22.23
CA ASN A 247 -2.62 13.54 23.11
C ASN A 247 -1.96 12.17 22.98
N THR A 248 -0.74 12.05 23.48
CA THR A 248 0.11 10.86 23.27
C THR A 248 -0.52 9.58 23.79
N GLY A 249 -1.11 9.60 25.01
CA GLY A 249 -1.77 8.42 25.59
C GLY A 249 -2.93 7.92 24.73
N LYS A 250 -3.79 8.83 24.23
CA LYS A 250 -4.93 8.49 23.35
C LYS A 250 -4.45 7.99 21.99
N ALA A 251 -3.43 8.64 21.40
CA ALA A 251 -2.82 8.18 20.14
C ALA A 251 -2.28 6.76 20.26
N CYS A 252 -1.56 6.45 21.35
CA CYS A 252 -1.06 5.10 21.61
C CYS A 252 -2.21 4.10 21.79
N ALA A 253 -3.25 4.41 22.55
CA ALA A 253 -4.41 3.54 22.73
C ALA A 253 -5.11 3.24 21.40
N PHE A 254 -5.35 4.28 20.57
CA PHE A 254 -5.96 4.11 19.27
C PHE A 254 -5.07 3.29 18.32
N ALA A 255 -3.76 3.52 18.34
CA ALA A 255 -2.80 2.75 17.54
C ALA A 255 -2.81 1.26 17.93
N TYR A 256 -3.01 0.89 19.21
CA TYR A 256 -3.18 -0.49 19.64
C TYR A 256 -4.50 -1.10 19.19
N ILE A 257 -5.60 -0.32 19.17
CA ILE A 257 -6.87 -0.79 18.58
C ILE A 257 -6.66 -1.11 17.09
N VAL A 258 -5.98 -0.24 16.35
CA VAL A 258 -5.62 -0.45 14.93
C VAL A 258 -4.75 -1.70 14.77
N LEU A 259 -3.76 -1.92 15.63
CA LEU A 259 -2.90 -3.10 15.62
C LEU A 259 -3.72 -4.40 15.82
N LEU A 260 -4.68 -4.42 16.74
CA LEU A 260 -5.55 -5.58 16.96
C LEU A 260 -6.40 -5.88 15.71
N VAL A 261 -6.89 -4.86 15.02
CA VAL A 261 -7.63 -5.02 13.74
C VAL A 261 -6.72 -5.63 12.67
N ILE A 262 -5.48 -5.15 12.54
CA ILE A 262 -4.49 -5.69 11.58
C ILE A 262 -4.18 -7.16 11.87
N ILE A 263 -4.01 -7.53 13.14
CA ILE A 263 -3.82 -8.93 13.57
C ILE A 263 -5.03 -9.78 13.18
N GLY A 264 -6.25 -9.26 13.40
CA GLY A 264 -7.49 -9.92 13.01
C GLY A 264 -7.60 -10.15 11.51
N LEU A 265 -7.27 -9.14 10.70
CA LEU A 265 -7.21 -9.24 9.24
C LEU A 265 -6.19 -10.28 8.78
N THR A 266 -5.00 -10.28 9.36
CA THR A 266 -3.96 -11.26 9.03
C THR A 266 -4.43 -12.69 9.32
N ASN A 267 -5.04 -12.93 10.48
CA ASN A 267 -5.58 -14.24 10.83
C ASN A 267 -6.69 -14.67 9.86
N LEU A 268 -7.56 -13.75 9.43
CA LEU A 268 -8.58 -14.03 8.42
C LEU A 268 -7.96 -14.52 7.11
N TYR A 269 -6.94 -13.84 6.61
CA TYR A 269 -6.24 -14.25 5.38
C TYR A 269 -5.55 -15.61 5.53
N LEU A 270 -4.90 -15.87 6.66
CA LEU A 270 -4.25 -17.16 6.93
C LEU A 270 -5.25 -18.30 6.97
N MET A 271 -6.42 -18.10 7.59
CA MET A 271 -7.50 -19.11 7.58
C MET A 271 -8.04 -19.36 6.17
N MET A 272 -8.23 -18.31 5.38
CA MET A 272 -8.68 -18.46 3.99
C MET A 272 -7.63 -19.21 3.16
N MET A 273 -6.35 -18.92 3.35
CA MET A 273 -5.25 -19.57 2.65
C MET A 273 -5.14 -21.07 3.01
N ALA A 274 -5.27 -21.42 4.29
CA ALA A 274 -5.30 -22.82 4.74
C ALA A 274 -6.46 -23.60 4.09
N LYS A 275 -7.65 -22.99 4.02
CA LYS A 275 -8.81 -23.59 3.35
C LYS A 275 -8.57 -23.82 1.85
N ILE A 276 -7.90 -22.87 1.16
CA ILE A 276 -7.58 -23.02 -0.27
C ILE A 276 -6.57 -24.15 -0.51
N LYS A 277 -5.61 -24.36 0.40
CA LYS A 277 -4.63 -25.43 0.32
C LYS A 277 -5.18 -26.80 0.70
N GLY A 278 -6.41 -26.89 1.22
CA GLY A 278 -7.00 -28.11 1.74
C GLY A 278 -6.40 -28.56 3.08
N GLU A 279 -5.66 -27.67 3.75
CA GLU A 279 -5.12 -27.90 5.09
C GLU A 279 -6.28 -27.72 6.10
N GLY A 280 -6.33 -28.57 7.14
CA GLY A 280 -7.33 -28.43 8.21
C GLY A 280 -7.09 -27.13 9.00
N PRO A 281 -8.11 -26.63 9.74
CA PRO A 281 -7.95 -25.44 10.59
C PRO A 281 -6.85 -25.55 11.65
N ALA A 282 -6.47 -26.79 11.99
CA ALA A 282 -5.40 -27.07 12.94
C ALA A 282 -3.98 -26.91 12.34
N ASP A 283 -3.85 -27.02 11.01
CA ASP A 283 -2.57 -26.95 10.31
C ASP A 283 -2.21 -25.50 9.88
N ALA A 284 -3.18 -24.59 9.95
CA ALA A 284 -2.94 -23.18 9.77
C ALA A 284 -2.02 -22.69 10.91
N VAL A 285 -0.79 -22.29 10.59
CA VAL A 285 0.15 -21.73 11.58
C VAL A 285 -0.50 -20.49 12.21
N PRO A 286 -0.99 -20.56 13.45
CA PRO A 286 -1.56 -19.39 14.10
C PRO A 286 -0.46 -18.40 14.42
N LEU A 287 -0.71 -17.12 14.19
CA LEU A 287 0.19 -16.03 14.55
C LEU A 287 0.53 -15.99 16.07
N PHE A 288 -0.30 -16.64 16.88
CA PHE A 288 -0.10 -16.76 18.33
C PHE A 288 -0.48 -18.16 18.80
N ASN A 289 0.16 -18.64 19.83
CA ASN A 289 -0.11 -19.97 20.42
C ASN A 289 -1.62 -20.14 20.67
N PRO A 290 -2.28 -21.10 19.99
CA PRO A 290 -3.74 -21.28 20.08
C PRO A 290 -4.21 -21.74 21.47
N GLU A 291 -3.30 -22.12 22.36
CA GLU A 291 -3.63 -22.62 23.69
C GLU A 291 -3.96 -21.52 24.69
N SER A 292 -3.63 -20.26 24.43
CA SER A 292 -4.03 -19.16 25.32
C SER A 292 -5.51 -18.79 25.14
N PRO A 293 -6.30 -18.76 26.23
CA PRO A 293 -7.74 -18.48 26.15
C PRO A 293 -8.06 -17.08 25.58
N MET A 294 -7.20 -16.11 25.82
CA MET A 294 -7.34 -14.74 25.33
C MET A 294 -7.15 -14.69 23.81
N ILE A 295 -6.21 -15.42 23.26
CA ILE A 295 -5.89 -15.47 21.82
C ILE A 295 -6.96 -16.27 21.08
N ARG A 296 -7.50 -17.35 21.66
CA ARG A 296 -8.65 -18.07 21.10
C ARG A 296 -9.88 -17.18 20.98
N GLY A 297 -10.11 -16.28 21.93
CA GLY A 297 -11.21 -15.31 21.89
C GLY A 297 -11.03 -14.33 20.73
N ILE A 298 -9.89 -13.66 20.65
CA ILE A 298 -9.57 -12.68 19.59
C ILE A 298 -9.59 -13.35 18.21
N GLY A 299 -9.00 -14.55 18.07
CA GLY A 299 -8.97 -15.30 16.81
C GLY A 299 -10.34 -15.73 16.30
N LYS A 300 -11.34 -15.90 17.17
CA LYS A 300 -12.71 -16.26 16.76
C LYS A 300 -13.57 -15.05 16.39
N PHE A 301 -13.42 -13.92 17.08
CA PHE A 301 -14.27 -12.75 16.91
C PHE A 301 -13.68 -11.70 15.95
N ALA A 302 -12.36 -11.52 15.91
CA ALA A 302 -11.74 -10.52 15.05
C ALA A 302 -12.01 -10.73 13.54
N PRO A 303 -11.92 -11.95 12.96
CA PRO A 303 -12.20 -12.15 11.54
C PRO A 303 -13.60 -11.77 11.10
N PRO A 304 -14.70 -12.18 11.76
CA PRO A 304 -16.03 -11.76 11.35
C PRO A 304 -16.26 -10.26 11.53
N VAL A 305 -15.73 -9.64 12.59
CA VAL A 305 -15.83 -8.18 12.78
C VAL A 305 -15.08 -7.44 11.67
N CYS A 306 -13.87 -7.87 11.34
CA CYS A 306 -13.10 -7.28 10.24
C CYS A 306 -13.81 -7.47 8.88
N GLY A 307 -14.40 -8.64 8.64
CA GLY A 307 -15.19 -8.91 7.43
C GLY A 307 -16.40 -7.97 7.31
N VAL A 308 -17.16 -7.79 8.38
CA VAL A 308 -18.30 -6.86 8.41
C VAL A 308 -17.85 -5.41 8.19
N LEU A 309 -16.77 -4.96 8.82
CA LEU A 309 -16.21 -3.61 8.62
C LEU A 309 -15.77 -3.39 7.17
N LEU A 310 -15.14 -4.37 6.53
CA LEU A 310 -14.74 -4.28 5.13
C LEU A 310 -15.95 -4.19 4.20
N ILE A 311 -16.97 -5.05 4.41
CA ILE A 311 -18.20 -5.04 3.60
C ILE A 311 -18.94 -3.72 3.77
N TRP A 312 -19.10 -3.26 5.01
CA TRP A 312 -19.77 -1.99 5.29
C TRP A 312 -19.00 -0.80 4.74
N GLY A 313 -17.68 -0.78 4.87
CA GLY A 313 -16.80 0.23 4.29
C GLY A 313 -16.93 0.30 2.76
N ALA A 314 -16.92 -0.86 2.08
CA ALA A 314 -17.11 -0.92 0.63
C ALA A 314 -18.49 -0.39 0.19
N TYR A 315 -19.54 -0.73 0.93
CA TYR A 315 -20.89 -0.25 0.65
C TYR A 315 -21.03 1.26 0.85
N SER A 316 -20.43 1.80 1.91
CA SER A 316 -20.55 3.23 2.26
C SER A 316 -19.75 4.17 1.33
N ALA A 317 -18.63 3.71 0.77
CA ALA A 317 -17.71 4.57 0.00
C ALA A 317 -17.90 4.52 -1.52
N GLY A 318 -18.26 3.37 -2.07
CA GLY A 318 -18.27 3.18 -3.52
C GLY A 318 -19.67 2.98 -4.12
N GLY A 319 -20.63 2.53 -3.32
CA GLY A 319 -22.00 2.27 -3.77
C GLY A 319 -22.07 1.48 -5.08
N PRO A 320 -23.12 1.71 -5.89
CA PRO A 320 -23.33 1.00 -7.15
C PRO A 320 -22.27 1.30 -8.22
N ALA A 321 -21.63 2.47 -8.18
CA ALA A 321 -20.59 2.85 -9.16
C ALA A 321 -19.34 1.95 -9.05
N PHE A 322 -18.89 1.65 -7.82
CA PHE A 322 -17.75 0.77 -7.60
C PHE A 322 -18.05 -0.66 -8.06
N VAL A 323 -19.24 -1.19 -7.72
CA VAL A 323 -19.67 -2.52 -8.17
C VAL A 323 -19.74 -2.59 -9.70
N ALA A 324 -20.24 -1.52 -10.36
CA ALA A 324 -20.28 -1.43 -11.82
C ALA A 324 -18.88 -1.46 -12.43
N VAL A 325 -17.92 -0.71 -11.89
CA VAL A 325 -16.52 -0.71 -12.37
C VAL A 325 -15.90 -2.09 -12.29
N ILE A 326 -16.01 -2.76 -11.14
CA ILE A 326 -15.50 -4.13 -10.97
C ILE A 326 -16.22 -5.12 -11.89
N GLY A 327 -17.54 -4.99 -12.02
CA GLY A 327 -18.36 -5.82 -12.92
C GLY A 327 -17.94 -5.67 -14.40
N VAL A 328 -17.72 -4.44 -14.86
CA VAL A 328 -17.22 -4.16 -16.22
C VAL A 328 -15.81 -4.74 -16.43
N LEU A 329 -14.90 -4.54 -15.49
CA LEU A 329 -13.55 -5.11 -15.58
C LEU A 329 -13.58 -6.65 -15.63
N ALA A 330 -14.39 -7.28 -14.80
CA ALA A 330 -14.57 -8.73 -14.80
C ALA A 330 -15.20 -9.23 -16.12
N ALA A 331 -16.19 -8.52 -16.65
CA ALA A 331 -16.82 -8.85 -17.93
C ALA A 331 -15.83 -8.73 -19.11
N ILE A 332 -15.01 -7.67 -19.14
CA ILE A 332 -13.94 -7.50 -20.14
C ILE A 332 -12.92 -8.66 -20.05
N CYS A 333 -12.47 -8.99 -18.83
CA CYS A 333 -11.57 -10.13 -18.64
C CYS A 333 -12.19 -11.45 -19.09
N ALA A 334 -13.46 -11.70 -18.80
CA ALA A 334 -14.17 -12.91 -19.23
C ALA A 334 -14.36 -12.96 -20.76
N ALA A 335 -14.72 -11.83 -21.38
CA ALA A 335 -14.94 -11.75 -22.83
C ALA A 335 -13.70 -12.15 -23.64
N ILE A 336 -12.50 -11.91 -23.14
CA ILE A 336 -11.22 -12.25 -23.79
C ILE A 336 -11.13 -13.76 -24.08
N PHE A 337 -11.73 -14.63 -23.26
CA PHE A 337 -11.68 -16.09 -23.43
C PHE A 337 -12.58 -16.60 -24.56
N PHE A 338 -13.58 -15.83 -24.98
CA PHE A 338 -14.51 -16.21 -26.06
C PHE A 338 -14.06 -15.73 -27.43
N ILE A 339 -12.99 -14.95 -27.53
CA ILE A 339 -12.47 -14.42 -28.79
C ILE A 339 -11.54 -15.44 -29.48
N PRO A 340 -11.64 -15.63 -30.81
CA PRO A 340 -10.75 -16.51 -31.59
C PRO A 340 -9.26 -16.17 -31.39
N SER A 341 -8.39 -17.18 -31.36
CA SER A 341 -6.96 -17.03 -31.00
C SER A 341 -6.22 -15.96 -31.80
N ASN A 342 -6.48 -15.86 -33.13
CA ASN A 342 -5.81 -14.89 -34.00
C ASN A 342 -6.20 -13.44 -33.66
N VAL A 343 -7.49 -13.18 -33.50
CA VAL A 343 -8.01 -11.85 -33.10
C VAL A 343 -7.60 -11.52 -31.68
N ARG A 344 -7.61 -12.51 -30.76
CA ARG A 344 -7.22 -12.36 -29.37
C ARG A 344 -5.76 -11.89 -29.22
N ASN A 345 -4.85 -12.33 -30.07
CA ASN A 345 -3.46 -11.90 -30.03
C ASN A 345 -3.32 -10.43 -30.42
N ILE A 346 -3.96 -10.00 -31.51
CA ILE A 346 -3.94 -8.60 -31.96
C ILE A 346 -4.57 -7.69 -30.89
N LEU A 347 -5.74 -8.05 -30.38
CA LEU A 347 -6.41 -7.29 -29.31
C LEU A 347 -5.56 -7.21 -28.04
N ALA A 348 -4.85 -8.30 -27.67
CA ALA A 348 -3.98 -8.27 -26.50
C ALA A 348 -2.82 -7.28 -26.66
N TYR A 349 -2.19 -7.20 -27.84
CA TYR A 349 -1.14 -6.21 -28.09
C TYR A 349 -1.68 -4.78 -28.08
N ILE A 350 -2.83 -4.54 -28.69
CA ILE A 350 -3.48 -3.24 -28.66
C ILE A 350 -3.83 -2.84 -27.22
N THR A 351 -4.50 -3.73 -26.48
CA THR A 351 -4.88 -3.48 -25.07
C THR A 351 -3.66 -3.23 -24.20
N MET A 352 -2.59 -4.01 -24.38
CA MET A 352 -1.34 -3.83 -23.64
C MET A 352 -0.67 -2.50 -23.96
N SER A 353 -0.66 -2.08 -25.25
CA SER A 353 -0.08 -0.80 -25.67
C SER A 353 -0.87 0.38 -25.10
N ILE A 354 -2.21 0.32 -25.15
CA ILE A 354 -3.09 1.32 -24.57
C ILE A 354 -2.93 1.38 -23.05
N ALA A 355 -2.92 0.21 -22.38
CA ALA A 355 -2.70 0.13 -20.94
C ALA A 355 -1.35 0.72 -20.54
N LEU A 356 -0.28 0.40 -21.27
CA LEU A 356 1.05 0.94 -21.03
C LEU A 356 1.08 2.47 -21.21
N PHE A 357 0.45 2.98 -22.28
CA PHE A 357 0.37 4.41 -22.51
C PHE A 357 -0.40 5.14 -21.38
N ILE A 358 -1.60 4.65 -21.03
CA ILE A 358 -2.39 5.21 -19.92
C ILE A 358 -1.61 5.15 -18.60
N TYR A 359 -0.91 4.04 -18.39
CA TYR A 359 -0.13 3.80 -17.16
C TYR A 359 1.07 4.73 -17.04
N LEU A 360 1.74 5.02 -18.16
CA LEU A 360 2.86 5.94 -18.22
C LEU A 360 2.45 7.42 -18.35
N ALA A 361 1.20 7.70 -18.74
CA ALA A 361 0.72 9.06 -19.00
C ALA A 361 0.99 10.04 -17.84
N PRO A 362 0.78 9.70 -16.54
CA PRO A 362 1.14 10.59 -15.44
C PRO A 362 2.64 10.94 -15.41
N LEU A 363 3.51 9.96 -15.61
CA LEU A 363 4.97 10.16 -15.62
C LEU A 363 5.41 10.98 -16.83
N LEU A 364 4.88 10.67 -18.01
CA LEU A 364 5.16 11.41 -19.24
C LEU A 364 4.72 12.87 -19.12
N TRP A 365 3.53 13.12 -18.56
CA TRP A 365 3.04 14.47 -18.36
C TRP A 365 3.92 15.25 -17.38
N MET A 366 4.33 14.64 -16.28
CA MET A 366 5.24 15.29 -15.33
C MET A 366 6.60 15.54 -15.97
N GLY A 367 7.14 14.57 -16.74
CA GLY A 367 8.36 14.74 -17.50
C GLY A 367 8.25 15.89 -18.51
N ILE A 368 7.18 15.95 -19.29
CA ILE A 368 6.92 17.04 -20.23
C ILE A 368 6.80 18.38 -19.49
N THR A 369 6.07 18.41 -18.39
CA THR A 369 5.84 19.64 -17.60
C THR A 369 7.13 20.18 -17.01
N SER A 370 8.11 19.34 -16.69
CA SER A 370 9.41 19.78 -16.15
C SER A 370 10.21 20.64 -17.13
N PHE A 371 9.94 20.50 -18.45
CA PHE A 371 10.57 21.32 -19.50
C PHE A 371 9.76 22.56 -19.90
N LYS A 372 8.60 22.80 -19.27
CA LYS A 372 7.79 23.98 -19.57
C LYS A 372 8.37 25.23 -18.90
N PRO A 373 8.35 26.40 -19.59
CA PRO A 373 8.53 27.66 -18.92
C PRO A 373 7.52 27.82 -17.78
N PHE A 374 7.93 28.47 -16.67
CA PHE A 374 7.07 28.63 -15.50
C PHE A 374 5.70 29.24 -15.82
N ALA A 375 5.66 30.20 -16.76
CA ALA A 375 4.42 30.84 -17.23
C ALA A 375 3.44 29.88 -17.91
N ASP A 376 3.93 28.75 -18.48
CA ASP A 376 3.13 27.79 -19.23
C ASP A 376 2.66 26.59 -18.38
N VAL A 377 3.09 26.48 -17.11
CA VAL A 377 2.77 25.33 -16.26
C VAL A 377 1.33 25.33 -15.82
N ASN A 378 0.79 26.49 -15.40
CA ASN A 378 -0.55 26.60 -14.80
C ASN A 378 -1.54 27.32 -15.74
N VAL A 379 -1.35 27.22 -17.06
CA VAL A 379 -2.24 27.85 -18.05
C VAL A 379 -3.50 27.00 -18.28
N ILE A 380 -4.63 27.67 -18.48
CA ILE A 380 -5.93 27.06 -18.78
C ILE A 380 -6.32 27.42 -20.23
N PRO A 381 -6.51 26.46 -21.13
CA PRO A 381 -6.33 25.00 -20.96
C PRO A 381 -4.86 24.58 -20.86
N PRO A 382 -4.55 23.38 -20.31
CA PRO A 382 -3.19 22.89 -20.20
C PRO A 382 -2.46 22.90 -21.55
N LYS A 383 -1.34 23.62 -21.64
CA LYS A 383 -0.59 23.81 -22.88
C LYS A 383 0.23 22.54 -23.19
N VAL A 384 -0.06 21.92 -24.32
CA VAL A 384 0.64 20.70 -24.76
C VAL A 384 1.84 21.04 -25.64
N VAL A 385 1.70 22.06 -26.50
CA VAL A 385 2.78 22.52 -27.39
C VAL A 385 3.39 23.79 -26.80
N PHE A 386 4.68 23.77 -26.51
CA PHE A 386 5.44 24.86 -25.88
C PHE A 386 6.90 24.82 -26.32
N THR A 387 7.65 25.87 -26.06
CA THR A 387 9.10 25.90 -26.28
C THR A 387 9.81 25.26 -25.06
N PRO A 388 10.51 24.11 -25.24
CA PRO A 388 11.17 23.46 -24.11
C PRO A 388 12.30 24.33 -23.52
N THR A 389 12.41 24.32 -22.19
CA THR A 389 13.47 25.04 -21.48
C THR A 389 14.12 24.14 -20.40
N PHE A 390 15.41 24.31 -20.17
CA PHE A 390 16.12 23.70 -19.03
C PHE A 390 16.21 24.62 -17.81
N GLU A 391 15.59 25.81 -17.88
CA GLU A 391 15.69 26.82 -16.82
C GLU A 391 15.25 26.30 -15.45
N ASN A 392 14.20 25.44 -15.40
CA ASN A 392 13.72 24.82 -14.16
C ASN A 392 14.79 23.95 -13.52
N TYR A 393 15.51 23.16 -14.31
CA TYR A 393 16.60 22.32 -13.83
C TYR A 393 17.80 23.16 -13.36
N LEU A 394 18.15 24.17 -14.12
CA LEU A 394 19.26 25.09 -13.75
C LEU A 394 18.97 25.80 -12.43
N LYS A 395 17.72 26.28 -12.23
CA LYS A 395 17.30 26.91 -10.97
C LYS A 395 17.38 25.94 -9.79
N ILE A 396 16.89 24.71 -9.97
CA ILE A 396 16.90 23.69 -8.91
C ILE A 396 18.33 23.30 -8.54
N PHE A 397 19.20 23.06 -9.53
CA PHE A 397 20.59 22.68 -9.27
C PHE A 397 21.46 23.85 -8.75
N ALA A 398 21.06 25.10 -9.00
CA ALA A 398 21.68 26.26 -8.40
C ALA A 398 21.25 26.53 -6.95
N ASP A 399 20.15 25.93 -6.50
CA ASP A 399 19.67 26.05 -5.12
C ASP A 399 20.50 25.15 -4.18
N ALA A 400 21.38 25.78 -3.40
CA ALA A 400 22.25 25.11 -2.43
C ALA A 400 21.47 24.31 -1.39
N LYS A 401 20.27 24.78 -0.98
CA LYS A 401 19.41 24.07 -0.03
C LYS A 401 18.84 22.79 -0.63
N PHE A 402 18.40 22.84 -1.89
CA PHE A 402 17.94 21.67 -2.61
C PHE A 402 19.06 20.63 -2.78
N MET A 403 20.25 21.07 -3.17
CA MET A 403 21.42 20.20 -3.31
C MET A 403 21.82 19.54 -2.00
N GLN A 404 21.77 20.26 -0.88
CA GLN A 404 22.02 19.68 0.44
C GLN A 404 20.95 18.63 0.81
N GLN A 405 19.67 18.90 0.54
CA GLN A 405 18.57 17.94 0.80
C GLN A 405 18.74 16.69 -0.05
N MET A 406 19.10 16.83 -1.31
CA MET A 406 19.35 15.71 -2.22
C MET A 406 20.55 14.87 -1.74
N MET A 407 21.64 15.50 -1.31
CA MET A 407 22.80 14.82 -0.74
C MET A 407 22.41 14.05 0.54
N ASN A 408 21.70 14.68 1.46
CA ASN A 408 21.23 14.04 2.69
C ASN A 408 20.36 12.81 2.39
N SER A 409 19.40 12.94 1.47
CA SER A 409 18.53 11.81 1.06
C SER A 409 19.33 10.68 0.42
N THR A 410 20.32 11.01 -0.41
CA THR A 410 21.19 10.02 -1.05
C THR A 410 22.04 9.27 -0.01
N ILE A 411 22.65 9.99 0.94
CA ILE A 411 23.44 9.39 2.03
C ILE A 411 22.57 8.46 2.86
N ILE A 412 21.39 8.93 3.28
CA ILE A 412 20.47 8.11 4.07
C ILE A 412 20.09 6.85 3.28
N ALA A 413 19.65 6.99 2.02
CA ALA A 413 19.22 5.86 1.20
C ALA A 413 20.32 4.83 0.98
N VAL A 414 21.51 5.27 0.59
CA VAL A 414 22.65 4.37 0.31
C VAL A 414 23.11 3.67 1.59
N VAL A 415 23.34 4.42 2.67
CA VAL A 415 23.89 3.85 3.90
C VAL A 415 22.87 2.90 4.56
N SER A 416 21.60 3.29 4.66
CA SER A 416 20.58 2.41 5.25
C SER A 416 20.36 1.14 4.42
N THR A 417 20.36 1.24 3.09
CA THR A 417 20.23 0.07 2.20
C THR A 417 21.42 -0.88 2.34
N VAL A 418 22.65 -0.36 2.34
CA VAL A 418 23.86 -1.19 2.53
C VAL A 418 23.81 -1.89 3.88
N LEU A 419 23.48 -1.17 4.96
CA LEU A 419 23.37 -1.77 6.30
C LEU A 419 22.26 -2.84 6.35
N ALA A 420 21.08 -2.55 5.79
CA ALA A 420 19.96 -3.51 5.75
C ALA A 420 20.32 -4.77 4.95
N VAL A 421 20.95 -4.64 3.79
CA VAL A 421 21.37 -5.77 2.95
C VAL A 421 22.46 -6.59 3.64
N VAL A 422 23.49 -5.96 4.20
CA VAL A 422 24.56 -6.67 4.91
C VAL A 422 24.00 -7.42 6.13
N MET A 423 23.24 -6.75 6.97
CA MET A 423 22.65 -7.36 8.18
C MET A 423 21.64 -8.45 7.81
N GLY A 424 20.79 -8.21 6.82
CA GLY A 424 19.81 -9.17 6.33
C GLY A 424 20.46 -10.41 5.73
N THR A 425 21.49 -10.24 4.89
CA THR A 425 22.25 -11.35 4.28
C THR A 425 22.94 -12.21 5.34
N LEU A 426 23.64 -11.59 6.30
CA LEU A 426 24.28 -12.31 7.39
C LEU A 426 23.27 -13.08 8.25
N THR A 427 22.09 -12.50 8.47
CA THR A 427 21.00 -13.14 9.22
C THR A 427 20.40 -14.29 8.43
N ALA A 428 20.11 -14.11 7.15
CA ALA A 428 19.60 -15.16 6.26
C ALA A 428 20.60 -16.32 6.11
N TYR A 429 21.88 -16.02 5.96
CA TYR A 429 22.95 -17.03 5.95
C TYR A 429 22.98 -17.85 7.23
N ALA A 430 22.88 -17.19 8.40
CA ALA A 430 22.85 -17.86 9.68
C ALA A 430 21.64 -18.81 9.79
N PHE A 431 20.43 -18.36 9.40
CA PHE A 431 19.23 -19.20 9.38
C PHE A 431 19.32 -20.38 8.38
N SER A 432 20.03 -20.19 7.29
CA SER A 432 20.22 -21.25 6.28
C SER A 432 21.20 -22.33 6.72
N ARG A 433 22.32 -21.96 7.33
CA ARG A 433 23.46 -22.84 7.58
C ARG A 433 23.54 -23.43 8.99
N PHE A 434 22.98 -22.74 9.98
CA PHE A 434 23.10 -23.18 11.37
C PHE A 434 21.79 -23.77 11.90
N LYS A 435 21.89 -24.77 12.75
CA LYS A 435 20.76 -25.33 13.52
C LYS A 435 20.44 -24.39 14.68
N ILE A 436 19.49 -23.49 14.48
CA ILE A 436 19.08 -22.51 15.48
C ILE A 436 17.86 -23.05 16.21
N LYS A 437 17.89 -23.08 17.53
CA LYS A 437 16.72 -23.37 18.35
C LYS A 437 15.65 -22.32 18.09
N ALA A 438 14.38 -22.72 17.99
CA ALA A 438 13.24 -21.84 17.71
C ALA A 438 13.40 -21.00 16.40
N LYS A 439 14.01 -21.58 15.34
CA LYS A 439 14.19 -20.93 14.03
C LYS A 439 12.87 -20.39 13.47
N GLY A 440 11.79 -21.16 13.58
CA GLY A 440 10.45 -20.76 13.11
C GLY A 440 9.95 -19.51 13.84
N ASP A 441 10.08 -19.47 15.17
CA ASP A 441 9.63 -18.35 16.00
C ASP A 441 10.44 -17.08 15.71
N ALA A 442 11.76 -17.21 15.52
CA ALA A 442 12.61 -16.07 15.17
C ALA A 442 12.31 -15.51 13.79
N LEU A 443 12.06 -16.34 12.78
CA LEU A 443 11.63 -15.91 11.45
C LEU A 443 10.25 -15.25 11.52
N PHE A 444 9.34 -15.85 12.27
CA PHE A 444 8.02 -15.30 12.50
C PHE A 444 8.09 -13.93 13.20
N PHE A 445 8.95 -13.78 14.22
CA PHE A 445 9.19 -12.51 14.90
C PHE A 445 9.65 -11.42 13.91
N ILE A 446 10.63 -11.73 13.04
CA ILE A 446 11.13 -10.79 12.03
C ILE A 446 10.00 -10.39 11.07
N LEU A 447 9.18 -11.36 10.61
CA LEU A 447 8.04 -11.06 9.74
C LEU A 447 6.96 -10.24 10.46
N SER A 448 6.72 -10.50 11.74
CA SER A 448 5.70 -9.77 12.51
C SER A 448 6.04 -8.30 12.71
N THR A 449 7.32 -7.92 12.71
CA THR A 449 7.71 -6.50 12.75
C THR A 449 7.23 -5.71 11.54
N ARG A 450 7.10 -6.34 10.38
CA ARG A 450 6.50 -5.75 9.17
C ARG A 450 5.00 -5.49 9.29
N MET A 451 4.31 -6.22 10.16
CA MET A 451 2.87 -6.04 10.38
C MET A 451 2.57 -4.83 11.27
N LEU A 452 3.55 -4.35 12.03
CA LEU A 452 3.37 -3.20 12.92
C LEU A 452 3.06 -1.94 12.09
N PRO A 453 1.95 -1.23 12.40
CA PRO A 453 1.72 0.08 11.80
C PRO A 453 2.83 1.04 12.27
N PRO A 454 3.53 1.75 11.38
CA PRO A 454 4.54 2.72 11.76
C PRO A 454 4.02 3.75 12.77
N MET A 455 2.73 4.08 12.70
CA MET A 455 2.09 5.04 13.59
C MET A 455 2.01 4.58 15.05
N VAL A 456 2.01 3.25 15.32
CA VAL A 456 2.02 2.72 16.72
C VAL A 456 3.32 3.05 17.43
N VAL A 457 4.44 2.97 16.71
CA VAL A 457 5.77 3.22 17.27
C VAL A 457 6.27 4.66 17.07
N LEU A 458 5.54 5.47 16.30
CA LEU A 458 5.94 6.83 15.94
C LEU A 458 6.27 7.69 17.17
N VAL A 459 5.37 7.74 18.14
CA VAL A 459 5.54 8.59 19.31
C VAL A 459 6.67 8.10 20.22
N PRO A 460 6.73 6.81 20.62
CA PRO A 460 7.84 6.30 21.38
C PRO A 460 9.19 6.47 20.70
N VAL A 461 9.28 6.23 19.41
CA VAL A 461 10.51 6.46 18.62
C VAL A 461 10.90 7.93 18.66
N TYR A 462 9.94 8.84 18.49
CA TYR A 462 10.19 10.28 18.62
C TYR A 462 10.75 10.63 20.02
N LEU A 463 10.13 10.13 21.08
CA LEU A 463 10.60 10.37 22.46
C LEU A 463 11.97 9.76 22.72
N MET A 464 12.22 8.56 22.24
CA MET A 464 13.51 7.88 22.32
C MET A 464 14.59 8.69 21.59
N PHE A 465 14.34 9.12 20.37
CA PHE A 465 15.28 9.94 19.59
C PHE A 465 15.54 11.28 20.25
N ARG A 466 14.51 11.87 20.86
CA ARG A 466 14.66 13.11 21.64
C ARG A 466 15.59 12.91 22.83
N SER A 467 15.42 11.83 23.57
CA SER A 467 16.27 11.54 24.75
C SER A 467 17.72 11.18 24.38
N LEU A 468 17.93 10.56 23.22
CA LEU A 468 19.24 10.18 22.70
C LEU A 468 19.93 11.30 21.87
N GLY A 469 19.27 12.45 21.68
CA GLY A 469 19.82 13.54 20.86
C GLY A 469 19.88 13.19 19.35
N LEU A 470 19.10 12.20 18.89
CA LEU A 470 19.09 11.75 17.49
C LEU A 470 18.06 12.48 16.62
N LEU A 471 17.25 13.37 17.19
CA LEU A 471 16.29 14.17 16.40
C LEU A 471 17.05 15.09 15.42
N ASN A 472 16.54 15.19 14.20
CA ASN A 472 17.10 15.99 13.11
C ASN A 472 18.54 15.61 12.73
N THR A 473 18.95 14.36 12.94
CA THR A 473 20.26 13.84 12.55
C THR A 473 20.15 12.81 11.43
N LEU A 474 21.17 12.74 10.56
CA LEU A 474 21.28 11.70 9.53
C LEU A 474 21.34 10.30 10.17
N THR A 475 22.09 10.18 11.28
CA THR A 475 22.24 8.91 12.01
C THR A 475 20.90 8.36 12.50
N GLY A 476 20.04 9.21 13.08
CA GLY A 476 18.71 8.82 13.50
C GLY A 476 17.86 8.26 12.35
N LEU A 477 17.85 8.95 11.21
CA LEU A 477 17.11 8.48 10.02
C LEU A 477 17.71 7.20 9.43
N ILE A 478 19.04 7.07 9.36
CA ILE A 478 19.70 5.85 8.87
C ILE A 478 19.33 4.66 9.75
N LEU A 479 19.36 4.79 11.08
CA LEU A 479 18.97 3.73 11.99
C LEU A 479 17.51 3.31 11.79
N LEU A 480 16.61 4.29 11.68
CA LEU A 480 15.19 4.03 11.45
C LEU A 480 14.96 3.28 10.12
N TYR A 481 15.50 3.79 9.01
CA TYR A 481 15.32 3.16 7.71
C TYR A 481 16.00 1.80 7.58
N THR A 482 17.12 1.56 8.28
CA THR A 482 17.76 0.24 8.31
C THR A 482 16.86 -0.83 8.93
N THR A 483 15.95 -0.46 9.84
CA THR A 483 15.02 -1.41 10.50
C THR A 483 13.71 -1.62 9.74
N VAL A 484 13.34 -0.68 8.90
CA VAL A 484 12.10 -0.74 8.09
C VAL A 484 12.36 -1.40 6.73
N GLY A 485 13.57 -1.27 6.17
CA GLY A 485 14.00 -1.90 4.91
C GLY A 485 14.32 -3.36 5.05
#